data_7bd9e3b7d6eb40455eb9e5fc59167107
#
_entry.id   7bd9e3b7d6eb40455eb9e5fc59167107
#
_cell.length_a   1.000
_cell.length_b   1.000
_cell.length_c   1.000
_cell.angle_alpha   90.00
_cell.angle_beta   90.00
_cell.angle_gamma   90.00
#
_symmetry.space_group_name_H-M   'P 1'
#
loop_
_entity.id
_entity.type
_entity.pdbx_description
1 polymer ?
#
loop_
_entity_poly.entity_id
_entity_poly.type
_entity_poly.pdbx_seq_one_letter_code
_entity_poly.pdbx_strand_id
1 'polypeptide(L)'
;MDLQLKNKTALVTGASVGIGRGIAKALAAEGVKLAISARRTDKLQEVADEIVAAGGHRPVIIESDLYPEDAAAKLTAAAIQGLGHVDILVNNAGGSRSFKDLHVSEEAWQEAITLNFHRPRQVADALIDQMIARKWGRIIN
;
A
#
# COMPACT_ATOMS: atom_id res chain seq x y z
N MET A 1 -10.64 19.91 -10.91
CA MET A 1 -10.67 20.20 -9.45
C MET A 1 -9.24 20.05 -8.93
N ASP A 2 -8.71 21.02 -8.22
CA ASP A 2 -7.40 20.87 -7.56
C ASP A 2 -7.60 20.18 -6.21
N LEU A 3 -7.06 18.98 -6.08
CA LEU A 3 -7.13 18.18 -4.87
C LEU A 3 -6.03 18.52 -3.85
N GLN A 4 -5.12 19.44 -4.21
CA GLN A 4 -3.97 19.86 -3.39
C GLN A 4 -3.07 18.69 -2.94
N LEU A 5 -2.95 17.69 -3.80
CA LEU A 5 -2.14 16.47 -3.53
C LEU A 5 -0.73 16.54 -4.10
N LYS A 6 -0.43 17.53 -4.91
CA LYS A 6 0.90 17.68 -5.53
C LYS A 6 2.01 17.67 -4.46
N ASN A 7 3.03 16.85 -4.69
CA ASN A 7 4.16 16.63 -3.79
C ASN A 7 3.82 15.92 -2.45
N LYS A 8 2.61 15.49 -2.22
CA LYS A 8 2.29 14.55 -1.14
C LYS A 8 2.95 13.21 -1.43
N THR A 9 3.11 12.41 -0.38
CA THR A 9 3.66 11.06 -0.47
C THR A 9 2.61 10.04 -0.09
N ALA A 10 2.58 8.90 -0.78
CA ALA A 10 1.61 7.84 -0.49
C ALA A 10 2.21 6.45 -0.55
N LEU A 11 1.77 5.59 0.38
CA LEU A 11 1.98 4.15 0.33
C LEU A 11 0.68 3.48 -0.12
N VAL A 12 0.74 2.72 -1.21
CA VAL A 12 -0.38 1.91 -1.71
C VAL A 12 -0.01 0.44 -1.61
N THR A 13 -0.71 -0.32 -0.78
CA THR A 13 -0.50 -1.75 -0.66
C THR A 13 -1.34 -2.52 -1.68
N GLY A 14 -0.84 -3.67 -2.16
CA GLY A 14 -1.54 -4.46 -3.18
C GLY A 14 -1.67 -3.75 -4.53
N ALA A 15 -0.68 -2.98 -4.92
CA ALA A 15 -0.73 -2.09 -6.09
C ALA A 15 -0.40 -2.77 -7.43
N SER A 16 -0.12 -4.07 -7.46
CA SER A 16 0.34 -4.77 -8.66
C SER A 16 -0.73 -4.95 -9.74
N VAL A 17 -1.98 -5.10 -9.34
CA VAL A 17 -3.13 -5.35 -10.24
C VAL A 17 -4.41 -4.70 -9.70
N GLY A 18 -5.46 -4.68 -10.52
CA GLY A 18 -6.82 -4.32 -10.12
C GLY A 18 -6.95 -2.92 -9.51
N ILE A 19 -7.67 -2.84 -8.39
CA ILE A 19 -8.02 -1.57 -7.74
C ILE A 19 -6.77 -0.82 -7.26
N GLY A 20 -5.83 -1.51 -6.60
CA GLY A 20 -4.60 -0.88 -6.11
C GLY A 20 -3.74 -0.26 -7.22
N ARG A 21 -3.64 -0.93 -8.37
CA ARG A 21 -2.98 -0.38 -9.57
C ARG A 21 -3.69 0.90 -10.06
N GLY A 22 -5.02 0.87 -10.11
CA GLY A 22 -5.81 2.03 -10.50
C GLY A 22 -5.62 3.22 -9.55
N ILE A 23 -5.63 2.96 -8.23
CA ILE A 23 -5.38 3.98 -7.19
C ILE A 23 -3.97 4.59 -7.35
N ALA A 24 -2.95 3.75 -7.51
CA ALA A 24 -1.57 4.22 -7.68
C ALA A 24 -1.45 5.16 -8.90
N LYS A 25 -2.03 4.79 -10.03
CA LYS A 25 -2.03 5.62 -11.24
C LYS A 25 -2.79 6.94 -11.05
N ALA A 26 -3.94 6.91 -10.38
CA ALA A 26 -4.74 8.10 -10.11
C ALA A 26 -3.99 9.09 -9.19
N LEU A 27 -3.39 8.58 -8.11
CA LEU A 27 -2.58 9.42 -7.22
C LEU A 27 -1.34 10.00 -7.92
N ALA A 28 -0.68 9.20 -8.76
CA ALA A 28 0.47 9.68 -9.55
C ALA A 28 0.07 10.80 -10.51
N ALA A 29 -1.10 10.73 -11.13
CA ALA A 29 -1.63 11.78 -12.02
C ALA A 29 -1.87 13.11 -11.28
N GLU A 30 -2.17 13.06 -9.98
CA GLU A 30 -2.30 14.24 -9.11
C GLU A 30 -0.93 14.75 -8.56
N GLY A 31 0.18 14.19 -9.04
CA GLY A 31 1.53 14.60 -8.63
C GLY A 31 1.98 14.06 -7.28
N VAL A 32 1.37 12.99 -6.80
CA VAL A 32 1.77 12.28 -5.57
C VAL A 32 3.01 11.43 -5.84
N LYS A 33 3.96 11.44 -4.93
CA LYS A 33 5.13 10.55 -4.94
C LYS A 33 4.75 9.25 -4.22
N LEU A 34 4.96 8.11 -4.88
CA LEU A 34 4.43 6.83 -4.43
C LEU A 34 5.51 5.86 -3.95
N ALA A 35 5.16 5.10 -2.90
CA ALA A 35 5.67 3.77 -2.66
C ALA A 35 4.54 2.78 -2.95
N ILE A 36 4.82 1.75 -3.74
CA ILE A 36 3.86 0.73 -4.12
C ILE A 36 4.37 -0.64 -3.69
N SER A 37 3.49 -1.44 -3.09
CA SER A 37 3.88 -2.75 -2.58
C SER A 37 2.98 -3.88 -3.05
N ALA A 38 3.58 -5.03 -3.29
CA ALA A 38 2.94 -6.30 -3.57
C ALA A 38 3.97 -7.43 -3.53
N ARG A 39 3.52 -8.68 -3.63
CA ARG A 39 4.40 -9.86 -3.70
C ARG A 39 5.13 -10.00 -5.04
N ARG A 40 4.53 -9.50 -6.13
CA ARG A 40 5.03 -9.63 -7.50
C ARG A 40 5.68 -8.33 -7.96
N THR A 41 7.00 -8.28 -7.85
CA THR A 41 7.82 -7.10 -8.24
C THR A 41 7.77 -6.85 -9.74
N ASP A 42 7.66 -7.90 -10.57
CA ASP A 42 7.50 -7.78 -12.02
C ASP A 42 6.27 -6.92 -12.37
N LYS A 43 5.14 -7.15 -11.70
CA LYS A 43 3.91 -6.39 -11.89
C LYS A 43 3.99 -4.96 -11.34
N LEU A 44 4.67 -4.77 -10.22
CA LEU A 44 4.92 -3.42 -9.70
C LEU A 44 5.80 -2.61 -10.66
N GLN A 45 6.76 -3.26 -11.32
CA GLN A 45 7.62 -2.62 -12.32
C GLN A 45 6.80 -2.14 -13.52
N GLU A 46 5.86 -2.97 -14.02
CA GLU A 46 4.92 -2.57 -15.08
C GLU A 46 4.12 -1.32 -14.67
N VAL A 47 3.59 -1.29 -13.45
CA VAL A 47 2.86 -0.12 -12.92
C VAL A 47 3.75 1.12 -12.87
N ALA A 48 4.99 0.97 -12.39
CA ALA A 48 5.94 2.07 -12.33
C ALA A 48 6.26 2.63 -13.72
N ASP A 49 6.46 1.75 -14.71
CA ASP A 49 6.74 2.14 -16.09
C ASP A 49 5.55 2.89 -16.72
N GLU A 50 4.32 2.45 -16.46
CA GLU A 50 3.11 3.15 -16.90
C GLU A 50 2.96 4.53 -16.27
N ILE A 51 3.25 4.67 -14.97
CA ILE A 51 3.21 5.95 -14.27
C ILE A 51 4.24 6.93 -14.88
N VAL A 52 5.45 6.46 -15.12
CA VAL A 52 6.51 7.28 -15.74
C VAL A 52 6.13 7.67 -17.17
N ALA A 53 5.60 6.74 -17.95
CA ALA A 53 5.13 7.02 -19.32
C ALA A 53 4.01 8.06 -19.36
N ALA A 54 3.20 8.13 -18.31
CA ALA A 54 2.15 9.15 -18.16
C ALA A 54 2.66 10.48 -17.56
N GLY A 55 3.97 10.62 -17.32
CA GLY A 55 4.58 11.85 -16.80
C GLY A 55 4.63 11.95 -15.27
N GLY A 56 4.27 10.88 -14.55
CA GLY A 56 4.37 10.81 -13.10
C GLY A 56 5.77 10.50 -12.59
N HIS A 57 5.98 10.69 -11.29
CA HIS A 57 7.21 10.29 -10.63
C HIS A 57 7.31 8.75 -10.56
N ARG A 58 8.50 8.21 -10.81
CA ARG A 58 8.72 6.77 -10.66
C ARG A 58 8.49 6.34 -9.20
N PRO A 59 7.59 5.40 -8.94
CA PRO A 59 7.33 4.90 -7.61
C PRO A 59 8.52 4.14 -7.00
N VAL A 60 8.62 4.20 -5.67
CA VAL A 60 9.44 3.26 -4.90
C VAL A 60 8.73 1.91 -4.91
N ILE A 61 9.42 0.86 -5.35
CA ILE A 61 8.88 -0.50 -5.42
C ILE A 61 9.32 -1.27 -4.18
N ILE A 62 8.34 -1.85 -3.48
CA ILE A 62 8.58 -2.63 -2.26
C ILE A 62 7.96 -4.01 -2.44
N GLU A 63 8.80 -5.04 -2.51
CA GLU A 63 8.31 -6.41 -2.40
C GLU A 63 7.84 -6.65 -0.97
N SER A 64 6.60 -7.09 -0.81
CA SER A 64 6.01 -7.32 0.50
C SER A 64 4.98 -8.43 0.46
N ASP A 65 5.21 -9.44 1.30
CA ASP A 65 4.20 -10.38 1.75
C ASP A 65 3.71 -9.91 3.13
N LEU A 66 2.42 -9.69 3.29
CA LEU A 66 1.85 -9.16 4.53
C LEU A 66 1.52 -10.23 5.58
N TYR A 67 1.76 -11.51 5.33
CA TYR A 67 1.51 -12.58 6.32
C TYR A 67 2.51 -12.59 7.48
N PRO A 68 3.84 -12.46 7.29
CA PRO A 68 4.80 -12.46 8.39
C PRO A 68 4.51 -11.40 9.45
N GLU A 69 4.84 -11.69 10.72
CA GLU A 69 4.57 -10.77 11.84
C GLU A 69 5.29 -9.43 11.71
N ASP A 70 6.48 -9.43 11.14
CA ASP A 70 7.30 -8.23 10.94
C ASP A 70 7.00 -7.49 9.63
N ALA A 71 6.02 -7.95 8.86
CA ALA A 71 5.72 -7.41 7.53
C ALA A 71 5.35 -5.93 7.56
N ALA A 72 4.50 -5.51 8.50
CA ALA A 72 4.09 -4.11 8.61
C ALA A 72 5.28 -3.19 8.95
N ALA A 73 6.14 -3.60 9.89
CA ALA A 73 7.32 -2.84 10.26
C ALA A 73 8.32 -2.71 9.09
N LYS A 74 8.59 -3.79 8.38
CA LYS A 74 9.47 -3.79 7.20
C LYS A 74 8.92 -2.93 6.06
N LEU A 75 7.64 -3.06 5.78
CA LEU A 75 6.98 -2.29 4.72
C LEU A 75 7.03 -0.78 4.99
N THR A 76 6.65 -0.38 6.19
CA THR A 76 6.60 1.03 6.57
C THR A 76 8.01 1.66 6.66
N ALA A 77 8.99 0.92 7.18
CA ALA A 77 10.39 1.36 7.17
C ALA A 77 10.91 1.58 5.74
N ALA A 78 10.64 0.67 4.81
CA ALA A 78 11.03 0.80 3.42
C ALA A 78 10.32 1.98 2.73
N ALA A 79 9.04 2.20 2.99
CA ALA A 79 8.28 3.33 2.45
C ALA A 79 8.85 4.67 2.96
N ILE A 80 9.12 4.80 4.24
CA ILE A 80 9.72 6.00 4.84
C ILE A 80 11.12 6.23 4.30
N GLN A 81 11.93 5.18 4.18
CA GLN A 81 13.28 5.29 3.61
C GLN A 81 13.24 5.82 2.18
N GLY A 82 12.30 5.36 1.37
CA GLY A 82 12.19 5.77 -0.04
C GLY A 82 11.54 7.13 -0.24
N LEU A 83 10.57 7.50 0.59
CA LEU A 83 9.77 8.73 0.44
C LEU A 83 10.15 9.85 1.43
N GLY A 84 10.84 9.53 2.51
CA GLY A 84 11.12 10.44 3.62
C GLY A 84 10.01 10.46 4.68
N HIS A 85 8.76 10.45 4.27
CA HIS A 85 7.56 10.34 5.10
C HIS A 85 6.40 9.80 4.26
N VAL A 86 5.29 9.45 4.91
CA VAL A 86 4.07 8.98 4.25
C VAL A 86 2.90 9.85 4.70
N ASP A 87 2.36 10.63 3.77
CA ASP A 87 1.20 11.49 4.01
C ASP A 87 -0.12 10.70 3.84
N ILE A 88 -0.15 9.76 2.92
CA ILE A 88 -1.35 8.99 2.55
C ILE A 88 -1.04 7.50 2.63
N LEU A 89 -1.84 6.77 3.39
CA LEU A 89 -1.83 5.31 3.39
C LEU A 89 -3.09 4.79 2.71
N VAL A 90 -2.91 3.91 1.73
CA VAL A 90 -4.01 3.14 1.13
C VAL A 90 -3.80 1.66 1.44
N ASN A 91 -4.56 1.15 2.39
CA ASN A 91 -4.60 -0.26 2.75
C ASN A 91 -5.50 -1.02 1.77
N ASN A 92 -4.99 -1.28 0.57
CA ASN A 92 -5.73 -1.99 -0.48
C ASN A 92 -5.38 -3.49 -0.52
N ALA A 93 -4.20 -3.89 -0.05
CA ALA A 93 -3.85 -5.30 0.00
C ALA A 93 -4.81 -6.06 0.91
N GLY A 94 -5.33 -7.15 0.40
CA GLY A 94 -6.29 -7.99 1.09
C GLY A 94 -6.70 -9.15 0.20
N GLY A 95 -7.71 -9.87 0.64
CA GLY A 95 -8.26 -11.00 -0.08
C GLY A 95 -8.42 -12.22 0.81
N SER A 96 -8.85 -13.30 0.22
CA SER A 96 -8.95 -14.61 0.85
C SER A 96 -8.52 -15.66 -0.14
N ARG A 97 -8.13 -16.83 0.37
CA ARG A 97 -8.04 -18.02 -0.47
C ARG A 97 -9.43 -18.40 -0.95
N SER A 98 -9.53 -18.94 -2.14
CA SER A 98 -10.80 -19.50 -2.61
C SER A 98 -11.17 -20.68 -1.72
N PHE A 99 -12.26 -20.54 -0.99
CA PHE A 99 -12.83 -21.64 -0.20
C PHE A 99 -13.83 -22.39 -1.06
N LYS A 100 -13.66 -23.71 -1.18
CA LYS A 100 -14.55 -24.58 -1.93
C LYS A 100 -15.67 -25.15 -1.06
N ASP A 101 -15.45 -25.14 0.25
CA ASP A 101 -16.35 -25.75 1.22
C ASP A 101 -17.00 -24.70 2.13
N LEU A 102 -18.14 -25.07 2.67
CA LEU A 102 -18.87 -24.25 3.62
C LEU A 102 -18.11 -24.15 4.97
N HIS A 103 -17.35 -25.19 5.31
CA HIS A 103 -16.56 -25.26 6.53
C HIS A 103 -15.11 -24.92 6.24
N VAL A 104 -14.65 -23.82 6.80
CA VAL A 104 -13.29 -23.31 6.64
C VAL A 104 -12.49 -23.62 7.91
N SER A 105 -11.24 -24.04 7.75
CA SER A 105 -10.36 -24.32 8.90
C SER A 105 -10.06 -23.06 9.71
N GLU A 106 -9.76 -23.24 10.99
CA GLU A 106 -9.38 -22.14 11.88
C GLU A 106 -8.12 -21.42 11.37
N GLU A 107 -7.15 -22.17 10.84
CA GLU A 107 -5.93 -21.60 10.24
C GLU A 107 -6.25 -20.67 9.07
N ALA A 108 -7.17 -21.06 8.19
CA ALA A 108 -7.59 -20.25 7.06
C ALA A 108 -8.34 -18.98 7.49
N TRP A 109 -9.15 -19.07 8.56
CA TRP A 109 -9.78 -17.91 9.19
C TRP A 109 -8.74 -16.93 9.75
N GLN A 110 -7.74 -17.45 10.50
CA GLN A 110 -6.67 -16.63 11.06
C GLN A 110 -5.83 -15.95 9.98
N GLU A 111 -5.50 -16.65 8.89
CA GLU A 111 -4.82 -16.04 7.74
C GLU A 111 -5.63 -14.88 7.15
N ALA A 112 -6.94 -15.08 6.94
CA ALA A 112 -7.80 -14.05 6.37
C ALA A 112 -7.92 -12.83 7.29
N ILE A 113 -8.09 -13.03 8.59
CA ILE A 113 -8.15 -11.95 9.59
C ILE A 113 -6.80 -11.22 9.66
N THR A 114 -5.70 -11.95 9.63
CA THR A 114 -4.36 -11.35 9.63
C THR A 114 -4.18 -10.43 8.44
N LEU A 115 -4.46 -10.89 7.24
CA LEU A 115 -4.24 -10.14 6.02
C LEU A 115 -5.19 -8.93 5.90
N ASN A 116 -6.46 -9.11 6.26
CA ASN A 116 -7.50 -8.09 6.00
C ASN A 116 -7.74 -7.14 7.19
N PHE A 117 -7.26 -7.47 8.38
CA PHE A 117 -7.49 -6.67 9.60
C PHE A 117 -6.20 -6.34 10.35
N HIS A 118 -5.45 -7.36 10.81
CA HIS A 118 -4.29 -7.10 11.67
C HIS A 118 -3.18 -6.34 10.95
N ARG A 119 -2.82 -6.71 9.73
CA ARG A 119 -1.75 -6.04 9.00
C ARG A 119 -2.09 -4.62 8.57
N PRO A 120 -3.28 -4.34 7.97
CA PRO A 120 -3.70 -2.96 7.71
C PRO A 120 -3.66 -2.07 8.95
N ARG A 121 -4.15 -2.58 10.09
CA ARG A 121 -4.08 -1.87 11.36
C ARG A 121 -2.65 -1.58 11.78
N GLN A 122 -1.75 -2.57 11.72
CA GLN A 122 -0.34 -2.41 12.09
C GLN A 122 0.41 -1.44 11.17
N VAL A 123 0.12 -1.45 9.87
CA VAL A 123 0.68 -0.47 8.93
C VAL A 123 0.21 0.93 9.28
N ALA A 124 -1.07 1.10 9.60
CA ALA A 124 -1.62 2.39 10.04
C ALA A 124 -0.97 2.84 11.36
N ASP A 125 -0.86 1.96 12.36
CA ASP A 125 -0.23 2.27 13.65
C ASP A 125 1.23 2.72 13.48
N ALA A 126 1.97 2.13 12.56
CA ALA A 126 3.36 2.48 12.30
C ALA A 126 3.54 3.86 11.62
N LEU A 127 2.50 4.37 10.97
CA LEU A 127 2.57 5.64 10.22
C LEU A 127 1.85 6.80 10.90
N ILE A 128 0.94 6.54 11.84
CA ILE A 128 0.05 7.57 12.37
C ILE A 128 0.78 8.66 13.14
N ASP A 129 1.81 8.31 13.91
CA ASP A 129 2.54 9.29 14.74
C ASP A 129 3.23 10.36 13.88
N GLN A 130 3.83 9.98 12.76
CA GLN A 130 4.45 10.94 11.85
C GLN A 130 3.40 11.82 11.14
N MET A 131 2.21 11.29 10.86
CA MET A 131 1.10 12.09 10.33
C MET A 131 0.61 13.11 11.34
N ILE A 132 0.49 12.73 12.63
CA ILE A 132 0.13 13.63 13.74
C ILE A 132 1.18 14.73 13.90
N ALA A 133 2.46 14.36 13.95
CA ALA A 133 3.56 15.31 14.10
C ALA A 133 3.61 16.31 12.93
N ARG A 134 3.28 15.90 11.74
CA ARG A 134 3.21 16.72 10.53
C ARG A 134 1.88 17.47 10.38
N LYS A 135 0.89 17.21 11.27
CA LYS A 135 -0.46 17.80 11.27
C LYS A 135 -1.23 17.57 9.96
N TRP A 136 -0.89 16.51 9.25
CA TRP A 136 -1.57 16.12 8.01
C TRP A 136 -1.41 14.63 7.76
N GLY A 137 -2.49 13.97 7.39
CA GLY A 137 -2.48 12.56 7.01
C GLY A 137 -3.83 12.09 6.51
N ARG A 138 -3.81 11.01 5.72
CA ARG A 138 -5.02 10.29 5.26
C ARG A 138 -4.76 8.80 5.33
N ILE A 139 -5.68 8.07 5.92
CA ILE A 139 -5.67 6.60 5.97
C ILE A 139 -6.95 6.12 5.31
N ILE A 140 -6.81 5.28 4.30
CA ILE A 140 -7.90 4.73 3.49
C ILE A 140 -7.82 3.21 3.60
N ASN A 141 -8.92 2.56 4.01
CA ASN A 141 -9.07 1.11 4.13
C ASN A 141 -10.07 0.58 3.13
#